data_3187ad30827465a8939a3adbe36c208e
#
_entry.id   3187ad30827465a8939a3adbe36c208e
#
_cell.length_a   1.000
_cell.length_b   1.000
_cell.length_c   1.000
_cell.angle_alpha   90.00
_cell.angle_beta   90.00
_cell.angle_gamma   90.00
#
_symmetry.space_group_name_H-M   'P 1'
#
loop_
_entity.id
_entity.type
_entity.pdbx_description
1 polymer ?
#
loop_
_entity_poly.entity_id
_entity_poly.type
_entity_poly.pdbx_seq_one_letter_code
_entity_poly.pdbx_strand_id
1 'polypeptide(L)'
;AFERYDGCHGPGNLNAYACTKRAIELAKQNTIGCVALANTNHWMRPGNYGLMAVEQNCIGIFWTNTVPNMPPWGGRDARLGNNPITLAIPHSDTPVLVDVAMSMFSYGKLEVYKRSGRPLPVDGGLNKDQQPTKNAAEILETHESYPIGYWKGSGLSLALDLIAAALAGGRTTRQVGELPLETELSQVFICIDLDSLPDKENIAANVEATLRDMETSTPVEEGRPVHFPGAHMAEVRSDNMENGIPVEEAIWQQVLAL
;
A
#
# COMPACT_ATOMS: atom_id res chain seq x y z
N ALA A 1 3.47 -22.80 -0.63
CA ALA A 1 4.48 -22.89 -1.71
C ALA A 1 5.13 -21.53 -1.94
N PHE A 2 6.35 -21.53 -2.49
CA PHE A 2 7.14 -20.32 -2.70
C PHE A 2 7.80 -20.36 -4.09
N GLU A 3 7.71 -19.25 -4.82
CA GLU A 3 8.36 -19.06 -6.13
C GLU A 3 9.07 -17.70 -6.19
N ARG A 4 10.16 -17.62 -6.98
CA ARG A 4 10.85 -16.37 -7.32
C ARG A 4 10.69 -16.07 -8.78
N TYR A 5 10.45 -14.79 -9.10
CA TYR A 5 10.31 -14.31 -10.46
C TYR A 5 11.26 -13.13 -10.70
N ASP A 6 11.67 -13.01 -11.95
CA ASP A 6 12.37 -11.82 -12.46
C ASP A 6 11.38 -11.01 -13.29
N GLY A 7 11.21 -9.75 -12.94
CA GLY A 7 10.30 -8.82 -13.62
C GLY A 7 10.85 -8.29 -14.95
N CYS A 8 12.11 -8.61 -15.28
CA CYS A 8 12.77 -8.23 -16.52
C CYS A 8 12.63 -6.73 -16.85
N HIS A 9 12.62 -5.87 -15.85
CA HIS A 9 12.38 -4.42 -15.96
C HIS A 9 11.05 -4.05 -16.64
N GLY A 10 10.10 -4.98 -16.68
CA GLY A 10 8.79 -4.80 -17.28
C GLY A 10 7.88 -3.87 -16.47
N PRO A 11 6.70 -3.54 -17.00
CA PRO A 11 5.72 -2.69 -16.32
C PRO A 11 5.30 -3.30 -14.98
N GLY A 12 5.51 -2.55 -13.88
CA GLY A 12 5.31 -3.06 -12.52
C GLY A 12 3.88 -3.53 -12.24
N ASN A 13 2.89 -2.87 -12.81
CA ASN A 13 1.49 -3.26 -12.67
C ASN A 13 1.16 -4.60 -13.36
N LEU A 14 1.75 -4.89 -14.51
CA LEU A 14 1.56 -6.18 -15.19
C LEU A 14 2.28 -7.31 -14.45
N ASN A 15 3.49 -7.04 -13.97
CA ASN A 15 4.26 -7.98 -13.17
C ASN A 15 3.54 -8.31 -11.86
N ALA A 16 3.06 -7.29 -11.14
CA ALA A 16 2.31 -7.47 -9.89
C ALA A 16 0.99 -8.24 -10.11
N TYR A 17 0.27 -7.96 -11.21
CA TYR A 17 -0.92 -8.72 -11.59
C TYR A 17 -0.60 -10.21 -11.79
N ALA A 18 0.43 -10.51 -12.57
CA ALA A 18 0.84 -11.89 -12.85
C ALA A 18 1.30 -12.62 -11.59
N CYS A 19 2.10 -11.96 -10.73
CA CYS A 19 2.57 -12.51 -9.46
C CYS A 19 1.42 -12.76 -8.47
N THR A 20 0.46 -11.83 -8.39
CA THR A 20 -0.73 -12.01 -7.55
C THR A 20 -1.56 -13.21 -8.01
N LYS A 21 -1.83 -13.31 -9.31
CA LYS A 21 -2.55 -14.46 -9.88
C LYS A 21 -1.84 -15.76 -9.53
N ARG A 22 -0.51 -15.80 -9.68
CA ARG A 22 0.28 -16.98 -9.35
C ARG A 22 0.28 -17.29 -7.85
N ALA A 23 0.37 -16.30 -6.98
CA ALA A 23 0.29 -16.49 -5.53
C ALA A 23 -1.07 -17.09 -5.12
N ILE A 24 -2.18 -16.65 -5.75
CA ILE A 24 -3.51 -17.23 -5.56
C ILE A 24 -3.54 -18.70 -6.00
N GLU A 25 -3.04 -19.02 -7.19
CA GLU A 25 -2.98 -20.41 -7.69
C GLU A 25 -2.20 -21.32 -6.73
N LEU A 26 -1.07 -20.86 -6.22
CA LEU A 26 -0.27 -21.57 -5.22
C LEU A 26 -1.01 -21.75 -3.90
N ALA A 27 -1.74 -20.73 -3.45
CA ALA A 27 -2.55 -20.79 -2.23
C ALA A 27 -3.68 -21.82 -2.37
N LYS A 28 -4.39 -21.84 -3.49
CA LYS A 28 -5.43 -22.85 -3.77
C LYS A 28 -4.92 -24.29 -3.78
N GLN A 29 -3.65 -24.50 -4.12
CA GLN A 29 -3.03 -25.82 -4.14
C GLN A 29 -2.41 -26.24 -2.79
N ASN A 30 -1.94 -25.26 -1.99
CA ASN A 30 -1.09 -25.51 -0.83
C ASN A 30 -1.52 -24.76 0.43
N THR A 31 -2.70 -24.17 0.46
CA THR A 31 -3.23 -23.28 1.50
C THR A 31 -2.51 -21.93 1.54
N ILE A 32 -1.19 -21.90 1.37
CA ILE A 32 -0.39 -20.67 1.33
C ILE A 32 0.44 -20.64 0.06
N GLY A 33 0.33 -19.56 -0.69
CA GLY A 33 1.14 -19.26 -1.85
C GLY A 33 1.93 -17.98 -1.64
N CYS A 34 3.20 -18.00 -1.99
CA CYS A 34 4.08 -16.84 -1.92
C CYS A 34 4.86 -16.71 -3.24
N VAL A 35 4.80 -15.53 -3.84
CA VAL A 35 5.63 -15.16 -4.98
C VAL A 35 6.46 -13.95 -4.61
N ALA A 36 7.79 -14.04 -4.78
CA ALA A 36 8.71 -12.93 -4.62
C ALA A 36 9.26 -12.52 -5.99
N LEU A 37 9.26 -11.22 -6.26
CA LEU A 37 9.57 -10.64 -7.56
C LEU A 37 10.72 -9.65 -7.43
N ALA A 38 11.78 -9.83 -8.21
CA ALA A 38 12.88 -8.88 -8.36
C ALA A 38 12.82 -8.15 -9.70
N ASN A 39 13.63 -7.12 -9.87
CA ASN A 39 13.87 -6.39 -11.13
C ASN A 39 12.58 -5.90 -11.79
N THR A 40 11.66 -5.36 -11.00
CA THR A 40 10.40 -4.79 -11.48
C THR A 40 10.34 -3.28 -11.29
N ASN A 41 9.31 -2.66 -11.83
CA ASN A 41 9.02 -1.24 -11.68
C ASN A 41 7.86 -1.01 -10.69
N HIS A 42 7.52 0.26 -10.46
CA HIS A 42 6.44 0.65 -9.56
C HIS A 42 5.11 -0.01 -9.93
N TRP A 43 4.45 -0.61 -8.96
CA TRP A 43 3.23 -1.42 -9.14
C TRP A 43 1.92 -0.64 -9.16
N MET A 44 1.98 0.70 -9.10
CA MET A 44 0.86 1.64 -9.11
C MET A 44 0.00 1.54 -7.83
N ARG A 45 -1.27 1.15 -7.92
CA ARG A 45 -2.19 1.04 -6.78
C ARG A 45 -2.30 -0.41 -6.28
N PRO A 46 -1.62 -0.75 -5.19
CA PRO A 46 -1.56 -2.15 -4.72
C PRO A 46 -2.88 -2.70 -4.18
N GLY A 47 -3.80 -1.85 -3.75
CA GLY A 47 -5.15 -2.28 -3.38
C GLY A 47 -5.87 -3.11 -4.45
N ASN A 48 -5.56 -2.89 -5.75
CA ASN A 48 -6.12 -3.68 -6.84
C ASN A 48 -5.73 -5.17 -6.74
N TYR A 49 -4.51 -5.46 -6.32
CA TYR A 49 -4.03 -6.84 -6.14
C TYR A 49 -4.65 -7.47 -4.90
N GLY A 50 -4.89 -6.66 -3.85
CA GLY A 50 -5.67 -7.08 -2.69
C GLY A 50 -7.08 -7.53 -3.08
N LEU A 51 -7.76 -6.77 -3.94
CA LEU A 51 -9.09 -7.13 -4.46
C LEU A 51 -9.07 -8.45 -5.25
N MET A 52 -8.05 -8.69 -6.07
CA MET A 52 -7.89 -9.96 -6.78
C MET A 52 -7.81 -11.16 -5.83
N ALA A 53 -7.12 -11.01 -4.69
CA ALA A 53 -7.01 -12.07 -3.69
C ALA A 53 -8.35 -12.34 -3.01
N VAL A 54 -9.06 -11.30 -2.56
CA VAL A 54 -10.32 -11.45 -1.85
C VAL A 54 -11.45 -11.96 -2.75
N GLU A 55 -11.46 -11.63 -4.04
CA GLU A 55 -12.37 -12.19 -5.05
C GLU A 55 -12.23 -13.71 -5.20
N GLN A 56 -11.09 -14.26 -4.80
CA GLN A 56 -10.81 -15.71 -4.77
C GLN A 56 -10.83 -16.27 -3.35
N ASN A 57 -11.49 -15.60 -2.40
CA ASN A 57 -11.55 -15.97 -0.98
C ASN A 57 -10.18 -16.21 -0.35
N CYS A 58 -9.17 -15.42 -0.75
CA CYS A 58 -7.82 -15.46 -0.18
C CYS A 58 -7.54 -14.20 0.63
N ILE A 59 -6.88 -14.32 1.79
CA ILE A 59 -6.19 -13.20 2.41
C ILE A 59 -5.01 -12.84 1.52
N GLY A 60 -4.84 -11.54 1.22
CA GLY A 60 -3.68 -11.01 0.51
C GLY A 60 -2.78 -10.19 1.44
N ILE A 61 -1.46 -10.44 1.37
CA ILE A 61 -0.43 -9.68 2.10
C ILE A 61 0.65 -9.34 1.10
N PHE A 62 0.69 -8.10 0.65
CA PHE A 62 1.57 -7.66 -0.43
C PHE A 62 2.36 -6.43 -0.04
N TRP A 63 3.64 -6.38 -0.41
CA TRP A 63 4.46 -5.19 -0.19
C TRP A 63 5.57 -5.07 -1.22
N THR A 64 6.11 -3.87 -1.31
CA THR A 64 7.24 -3.53 -2.17
C THR A 64 8.24 -2.69 -1.41
N ASN A 65 9.50 -2.71 -1.80
CA ASN A 65 10.39 -1.63 -1.45
C ASN A 65 10.30 -0.50 -2.48
N THR A 66 10.97 0.62 -2.20
CA THR A 66 11.02 1.82 -3.03
C THR A 66 12.41 2.45 -2.97
N VAL A 67 12.64 3.53 -3.72
CA VAL A 67 13.82 4.38 -3.50
C VAL A 67 13.82 4.96 -2.09
N PRO A 68 15.01 5.34 -1.53
CA PRO A 68 15.06 6.08 -0.27
C PRO A 68 14.31 7.41 -0.41
N ASN A 69 13.21 7.55 0.34
CA ASN A 69 12.33 8.72 0.28
C ASN A 69 11.80 9.13 1.66
N MET A 70 12.32 8.52 2.72
CA MET A 70 11.91 8.77 4.09
C MET A 70 13.12 8.63 5.03
N PRO A 71 13.35 9.57 5.97
CA PRO A 71 14.37 9.41 6.98
C PRO A 71 13.95 8.33 7.99
N PRO A 72 14.89 7.55 8.56
CA PRO A 72 14.60 6.76 9.73
C PRO A 72 14.25 7.68 10.91
N TRP A 73 13.43 7.19 11.84
CA TRP A 73 13.06 7.98 13.02
C TRP A 73 14.29 8.46 13.79
N GLY A 74 14.39 9.77 13.99
CA GLY A 74 15.55 10.43 14.58
C GLY A 74 16.68 10.77 13.61
N GLY A 75 16.56 10.39 12.33
CA GLY A 75 17.48 10.79 11.25
C GLY A 75 16.92 11.96 10.44
N ARG A 76 17.77 12.54 9.59
CA ARG A 76 17.40 13.62 8.65
C ARG A 76 17.48 13.18 7.20
N ASP A 77 18.45 12.33 6.87
CA ASP A 77 18.64 11.89 5.50
C ASP A 77 17.64 10.79 5.13
N ALA A 78 17.07 10.84 3.96
CA ALA A 78 16.26 9.77 3.42
C ALA A 78 17.11 8.50 3.22
N ARG A 79 16.86 7.47 4.02
CA ARG A 79 17.58 6.18 4.01
C ARG A 79 16.63 5.00 3.89
N LEU A 80 15.36 5.20 4.20
CA LEU A 80 14.29 4.21 4.09
C LEU A 80 13.38 4.55 2.92
N GLY A 81 12.80 3.54 2.32
CA GLY A 81 11.66 3.71 1.44
C GLY A 81 10.36 3.90 2.24
N ASN A 82 9.35 4.45 1.63
CA ASN A 82 8.02 4.44 2.22
C ASN A 82 7.29 3.08 2.08
N ASN A 83 7.93 2.12 1.51
CA ASN A 83 7.68 0.67 1.42
C ASN A 83 6.23 0.28 1.72
N PRO A 84 5.27 0.56 0.81
CA PRO A 84 3.86 0.34 1.08
C PRO A 84 3.52 -1.15 1.25
N ILE A 85 2.55 -1.40 2.15
CA ILE A 85 1.98 -2.72 2.39
C ILE A 85 0.47 -2.71 2.13
N THR A 86 -0.03 -3.77 1.53
CA THR A 86 -1.46 -4.03 1.36
C THR A 86 -1.84 -5.28 2.14
N LEU A 87 -2.87 -5.16 2.97
CA LEU A 87 -3.52 -6.28 3.65
C LEU A 87 -4.97 -6.33 3.19
N ALA A 88 -5.37 -7.45 2.61
CA ALA A 88 -6.72 -7.65 2.11
C ALA A 88 -7.33 -8.90 2.74
N ILE A 89 -8.52 -8.75 3.32
CA ILE A 89 -9.22 -9.83 4.04
C ILE A 89 -10.62 -9.96 3.44
N PRO A 90 -11.01 -11.16 2.98
CA PRO A 90 -12.37 -11.39 2.46
C PRO A 90 -13.43 -11.09 3.52
N HIS A 91 -14.46 -10.34 3.13
CA HIS A 91 -15.62 -10.06 3.95
C HIS A 91 -16.81 -9.70 3.05
N SER A 92 -17.80 -10.55 2.96
CA SER A 92 -19.03 -10.33 2.19
C SER A 92 -18.78 -9.57 0.86
N ASP A 93 -19.57 -8.53 0.56
CA ASP A 93 -19.45 -7.72 -0.64
C ASP A 93 -18.38 -6.60 -0.52
N THR A 94 -17.88 -6.35 0.68
CA THR A 94 -16.95 -5.25 0.97
C THR A 94 -15.77 -5.75 1.79
N PRO A 95 -14.63 -6.07 1.17
CA PRO A 95 -13.47 -6.59 1.87
C PRO A 95 -12.84 -5.56 2.80
N VAL A 96 -12.18 -6.02 3.86
CA VAL A 96 -11.26 -5.17 4.62
C VAL A 96 -10.02 -4.97 3.77
N LEU A 97 -9.73 -3.73 3.40
CA LEU A 97 -8.56 -3.38 2.59
C LEU A 97 -7.74 -2.28 3.26
N VAL A 98 -6.57 -2.65 3.75
CA VAL A 98 -5.55 -1.72 4.23
C VAL A 98 -4.50 -1.57 3.13
N ASP A 99 -4.34 -0.38 2.58
CA ASP A 99 -3.37 -0.02 1.54
C ASP A 99 -2.64 1.24 2.00
N VAL A 100 -1.48 1.06 2.63
CA VAL A 100 -0.78 2.12 3.36
C VAL A 100 0.71 2.15 3.05
N ALA A 101 1.26 3.37 2.97
CA ALA A 101 2.70 3.59 2.99
C ALA A 101 3.22 3.62 4.44
N MET A 102 4.50 3.37 4.63
CA MET A 102 5.16 3.51 5.94
C MET A 102 5.49 4.97 6.28
N SER A 103 5.25 5.91 5.38
CA SER A 103 5.26 7.35 5.67
C SER A 103 3.92 7.84 6.19
N MET A 104 3.91 8.92 6.98
CA MET A 104 2.69 9.54 7.53
C MET A 104 1.65 9.89 6.45
N PHE A 105 2.13 10.36 5.31
CA PHE A 105 1.34 10.61 4.11
C PHE A 105 2.07 10.02 2.90
N SER A 106 1.33 9.41 1.98
CA SER A 106 1.92 9.00 0.71
C SER A 106 2.32 10.21 -0.14
N TYR A 107 3.31 10.08 -0.99
CA TYR A 107 3.75 11.17 -1.88
C TYR A 107 2.61 11.68 -2.77
N GLY A 108 1.78 10.80 -3.31
CA GLY A 108 0.58 11.18 -4.05
C GLY A 108 -0.39 12.04 -3.23
N LYS A 109 -0.57 11.72 -1.93
CA LYS A 109 -1.41 12.52 -1.03
C LYS A 109 -0.80 13.89 -0.75
N LEU A 110 0.52 13.97 -0.55
CA LEU A 110 1.24 15.25 -0.40
C LEU A 110 1.07 16.13 -1.64
N GLU A 111 1.16 15.56 -2.85
CA GLU A 111 0.93 16.32 -4.10
C GLU A 111 -0.50 16.87 -4.20
N VAL A 112 -1.52 16.09 -3.78
CA VAL A 112 -2.91 16.57 -3.73
C VAL A 112 -3.06 17.74 -2.76
N TYR A 113 -2.47 17.65 -1.55
CA TYR A 113 -2.52 18.75 -0.58
C TYR A 113 -1.76 20.00 -1.08
N LYS A 114 -0.59 19.82 -1.69
CA LYS A 114 0.18 20.90 -2.31
C LYS A 114 -0.63 21.63 -3.37
N ARG A 115 -1.25 20.91 -4.31
CA ARG A 115 -2.09 21.50 -5.37
C ARG A 115 -3.32 22.22 -4.83
N SER A 116 -3.96 21.64 -3.80
CA SER A 116 -5.16 22.24 -3.18
C SER A 116 -4.83 23.42 -2.25
N GLY A 117 -3.57 23.65 -1.90
CA GLY A 117 -3.15 24.68 -0.94
C GLY A 117 -3.64 24.45 0.49
N ARG A 118 -4.22 23.29 0.80
CA ARG A 118 -4.73 22.97 2.14
C ARG A 118 -3.60 22.42 3.02
N PRO A 119 -3.57 22.76 4.32
CA PRO A 119 -2.63 22.17 5.25
C PRO A 119 -2.99 20.69 5.50
N LEU A 120 -1.99 19.88 5.82
CA LEU A 120 -2.20 18.53 6.32
C LEU A 120 -2.94 18.55 7.68
N PRO A 121 -3.71 17.53 8.02
CA PRO A 121 -4.44 17.47 9.30
C PRO A 121 -3.50 17.41 10.51
N VAL A 122 -2.32 16.80 10.35
CA VAL A 122 -1.27 16.69 11.37
C VAL A 122 0.08 17.01 10.74
N ASP A 123 1.12 17.20 11.56
CA ASP A 123 2.47 17.38 11.05
C ASP A 123 2.92 16.11 10.30
N GLY A 124 3.28 16.28 9.04
CA GLY A 124 3.61 15.17 8.13
C GLY A 124 5.09 14.91 7.94
N GLY A 125 5.93 15.82 8.40
CA GLY A 125 7.38 15.79 8.21
C GLY A 125 8.06 17.05 8.71
N LEU A 126 9.29 17.28 8.23
CA LEU A 126 10.12 18.44 8.58
C LEU A 126 10.26 19.39 7.38
N ASN A 127 10.31 20.69 7.67
CA ASN A 127 10.70 21.71 6.71
C ASN A 127 12.23 21.89 6.66
N LYS A 128 12.73 22.76 5.81
CA LYS A 128 14.16 23.07 5.65
C LYS A 128 14.83 23.57 6.94
N ASP A 129 14.07 24.15 7.86
CA ASP A 129 14.55 24.65 9.15
C ASP A 129 14.46 23.55 10.24
N GLN A 130 14.19 22.30 9.85
CA GLN A 130 14.04 21.14 10.72
C GLN A 130 12.91 21.30 11.75
N GLN A 131 11.86 22.04 11.38
CA GLN A 131 10.67 22.18 12.21
C GLN A 131 9.53 21.31 11.66
N PRO A 132 8.71 20.71 12.56
CA PRO A 132 7.50 20.00 12.13
C PRO A 132 6.60 20.88 11.28
N THR A 133 6.06 20.33 10.19
CA THR A 133 5.23 21.10 9.27
C THR A 133 4.00 20.32 8.79
N LYS A 134 2.91 21.10 8.58
CA LYS A 134 1.68 20.65 7.91
C LYS A 134 1.65 21.08 6.42
N ASN A 135 2.70 21.73 5.94
CA ASN A 135 2.79 22.17 4.56
C ASN A 135 3.36 21.04 3.68
N ALA A 136 2.49 20.46 2.85
CA ALA A 136 2.89 19.37 1.97
C ALA A 136 3.99 19.75 0.97
N ALA A 137 4.04 21.03 0.51
CA ALA A 137 5.07 21.48 -0.41
C ALA A 137 6.46 21.47 0.23
N GLU A 138 6.57 21.87 1.50
CA GLU A 138 7.83 21.85 2.23
C GLU A 138 8.36 20.41 2.43
N ILE A 139 7.45 19.46 2.75
CA ILE A 139 7.82 18.05 2.92
C ILE A 139 8.27 17.44 1.59
N LEU A 140 7.61 17.80 0.49
CA LEU A 140 8.02 17.35 -0.86
C LEU A 140 9.37 17.93 -1.29
N GLU A 141 9.71 19.14 -0.84
CA GLU A 141 11.00 19.77 -1.09
C GLU A 141 12.14 19.13 -0.30
N THR A 142 11.90 18.84 1.00
CA THR A 142 12.92 18.26 1.89
C THR A 142 13.08 16.75 1.74
N HIS A 143 12.05 16.05 1.29
CA HIS A 143 11.94 14.58 1.36
C HIS A 143 12.05 14.03 2.80
N GLU A 144 11.71 14.83 3.80
CA GLU A 144 11.77 14.47 5.21
C GLU A 144 10.38 14.17 5.79
N SER A 145 9.65 13.26 5.13
CA SER A 145 8.35 12.76 5.61
C SER A 145 8.53 11.94 6.89
N TYR A 146 7.65 12.13 7.88
CA TYR A 146 7.64 11.28 9.07
C TYR A 146 7.21 9.85 8.75
N PRO A 147 7.84 8.85 9.39
CA PRO A 147 7.33 7.49 9.40
C PRO A 147 5.99 7.40 10.14
N ILE A 148 5.05 6.59 9.65
CA ILE A 148 3.79 6.31 10.34
C ILE A 148 4.05 5.74 11.73
N GLY A 149 3.41 6.27 12.78
CA GLY A 149 3.66 5.85 14.15
C GLY A 149 5.13 6.00 14.59
N TYR A 150 5.87 6.93 13.97
CA TYR A 150 7.25 7.30 14.30
C TYR A 150 8.24 6.13 14.15
N TRP A 151 8.84 5.65 15.24
CA TRP A 151 9.79 4.51 15.21
C TRP A 151 9.17 3.20 14.73
N LYS A 152 7.85 3.03 14.87
CA LYS A 152 7.14 1.82 14.42
C LYS A 152 7.16 1.70 12.90
N GLY A 153 6.76 2.76 12.19
CA GLY A 153 6.81 2.81 10.73
C GLY A 153 8.24 2.75 10.19
N SER A 154 9.19 3.40 10.88
CA SER A 154 10.61 3.29 10.56
C SER A 154 11.11 1.84 10.63
N GLY A 155 10.78 1.12 11.72
CA GLY A 155 11.14 -0.29 11.90
C GLY A 155 10.45 -1.20 10.89
N LEU A 156 9.15 -0.99 10.63
CA LEU A 156 8.39 -1.76 9.64
C LEU A 156 8.93 -1.55 8.22
N SER A 157 9.23 -0.30 7.84
CA SER A 157 9.82 -0.01 6.52
C SER A 157 11.12 -0.77 6.31
N LEU A 158 12.03 -0.75 7.29
CA LEU A 158 13.28 -1.49 7.21
C LEU A 158 13.04 -3.00 7.09
N ALA A 159 12.15 -3.55 7.91
CA ALA A 159 11.84 -4.99 7.87
C ALA A 159 11.25 -5.41 6.53
N LEU A 160 10.29 -4.66 5.99
CA LEU A 160 9.66 -4.94 4.69
C LEU A 160 10.70 -4.91 3.55
N ASP A 161 11.62 -3.93 3.54
CA ASP A 161 12.71 -3.85 2.56
C ASP A 161 13.61 -5.09 2.61
N LEU A 162 14.13 -5.41 3.79
CA LEU A 162 15.05 -6.54 3.96
C LEU A 162 14.39 -7.88 3.60
N ILE A 163 13.13 -8.08 3.99
CA ILE A 163 12.39 -9.30 3.67
C ILE A 163 12.13 -9.38 2.16
N ALA A 164 11.71 -8.28 1.51
CA ALA A 164 11.46 -8.27 0.08
C ALA A 164 12.74 -8.59 -0.71
N ALA A 165 13.84 -7.91 -0.41
CA ALA A 165 15.12 -8.15 -1.07
C ALA A 165 15.63 -9.59 -0.85
N ALA A 166 15.52 -10.13 0.37
CA ALA A 166 15.95 -11.48 0.69
C ALA A 166 15.10 -12.55 -0.03
N LEU A 167 13.76 -12.41 -0.02
CA LEU A 167 12.87 -13.36 -0.67
C LEU A 167 12.96 -13.28 -2.19
N ALA A 168 13.02 -12.08 -2.76
CA ALA A 168 13.13 -11.90 -4.20
C ALA A 168 14.56 -12.20 -4.75
N GLY A 169 15.58 -12.12 -3.90
CA GLY A 169 16.97 -12.10 -4.36
C GLY A 169 17.29 -10.82 -5.14
N GLY A 170 16.55 -9.75 -4.86
CA GLY A 170 16.63 -8.47 -5.54
C GLY A 170 17.33 -7.39 -4.71
N ARG A 171 17.15 -6.12 -5.12
CA ARG A 171 17.77 -4.96 -4.48
C ARG A 171 17.02 -4.55 -3.22
N THR A 172 17.79 -4.04 -2.25
CA THR A 172 17.27 -3.28 -1.12
C THR A 172 17.00 -1.83 -1.52
N THR A 173 16.21 -1.10 -0.73
CA THR A 173 15.99 0.36 -0.86
C THR A 173 17.31 1.12 -1.05
N ARG A 174 18.36 0.79 -0.26
CA ARG A 174 19.68 1.42 -0.41
C ARG A 174 20.25 1.24 -1.81
N GLN A 175 20.19 0.03 -2.35
CA GLN A 175 20.72 -0.28 -3.69
C GLN A 175 19.85 0.32 -4.81
N VAL A 176 18.54 0.39 -4.61
CA VAL A 176 17.64 1.11 -5.53
C VAL A 176 18.00 2.60 -5.58
N GLY A 177 18.36 3.20 -4.44
CA GLY A 177 18.79 4.59 -4.36
C GLY A 177 20.12 4.91 -5.07
N GLU A 178 20.88 3.92 -5.46
CA GLU A 178 22.11 4.07 -6.29
C GLU A 178 21.80 4.13 -7.79
N LEU A 179 20.57 3.81 -8.19
CA LEU A 179 20.11 3.85 -9.58
C LEU A 179 19.68 5.26 -10.00
N PRO A 180 19.77 5.61 -11.28
CA PRO A 180 19.37 6.92 -11.78
C PRO A 180 17.83 7.15 -11.71
N LEU A 181 17.06 6.08 -11.68
CA LEU A 181 15.60 6.09 -11.62
C LEU A 181 15.12 4.97 -10.68
N GLU A 182 13.90 5.12 -10.14
CA GLU A 182 13.25 4.07 -9.36
C GLU A 182 12.90 2.88 -10.25
N THR A 183 13.77 1.90 -10.27
CA THR A 183 13.64 0.63 -11.02
C THR A 183 14.22 -0.52 -10.20
N GLU A 184 14.09 -1.74 -10.68
CA GLU A 184 14.65 -2.94 -10.06
C GLU A 184 14.16 -3.17 -8.61
N LEU A 185 12.90 -2.81 -8.36
CA LEU A 185 12.25 -3.00 -7.06
C LEU A 185 12.10 -4.49 -6.73
N SER A 186 12.02 -4.77 -5.42
CA SER A 186 11.71 -6.07 -4.84
C SER A 186 10.30 -6.07 -4.27
N GLN A 187 9.48 -7.04 -4.66
CA GLN A 187 8.08 -7.16 -4.24
C GLN A 187 7.77 -8.56 -3.73
N VAL A 188 6.79 -8.67 -2.84
CA VAL A 188 6.33 -9.96 -2.29
C VAL A 188 4.81 -10.01 -2.31
N PHE A 189 4.29 -11.15 -2.73
CA PHE A 189 2.87 -11.44 -2.85
C PHE A 189 2.58 -12.73 -2.10
N ILE A 190 1.88 -12.65 -0.97
CA ILE A 190 1.44 -13.79 -0.17
C ILE A 190 -0.08 -13.86 -0.23
N CYS A 191 -0.61 -15.04 -0.60
CA CYS A 191 -2.01 -15.36 -0.53
C CYS A 191 -2.23 -16.55 0.41
N ILE A 192 -3.31 -16.49 1.20
CA ILE A 192 -3.74 -17.56 2.10
C ILE A 192 -5.18 -17.92 1.75
N ASP A 193 -5.41 -19.14 1.30
CA ASP A 193 -6.73 -19.63 0.89
C ASP A 193 -7.59 -19.98 2.10
N LEU A 194 -8.64 -19.23 2.34
CA LEU A 194 -9.57 -19.47 3.46
C LEU A 194 -10.43 -20.72 3.25
N ASP A 195 -10.69 -21.13 2.00
CA ASP A 195 -11.46 -22.34 1.72
C ASP A 195 -10.73 -23.62 2.13
N SER A 196 -9.42 -23.57 2.19
CA SER A 196 -8.55 -24.69 2.63
C SER A 196 -8.41 -24.81 4.14
N LEU A 197 -8.88 -23.79 4.90
CA LEU A 197 -8.76 -23.79 6.35
C LEU A 197 -9.94 -24.55 6.99
N PRO A 198 -9.69 -25.30 8.10
CA PRO A 198 -10.78 -25.81 8.93
C PRO A 198 -11.57 -24.63 9.52
N ASP A 199 -12.84 -24.87 9.84
CA ASP A 199 -13.70 -23.89 10.52
C ASP A 199 -13.93 -22.57 9.76
N LYS A 200 -13.89 -22.57 8.43
CA LYS A 200 -14.08 -21.38 7.59
C LYS A 200 -15.36 -20.58 7.91
N GLU A 201 -16.44 -21.25 8.32
CA GLU A 201 -17.68 -20.58 8.72
C GLU A 201 -17.49 -19.76 10.00
N ASN A 202 -16.73 -20.28 10.97
CA ASN A 202 -16.38 -19.56 12.19
C ASN A 202 -15.43 -18.37 11.87
N ILE A 203 -14.52 -18.53 10.91
CA ILE A 203 -13.63 -17.45 10.47
C ILE A 203 -14.46 -16.28 9.94
N ALA A 204 -15.39 -16.54 9.02
CA ALA A 204 -16.27 -15.51 8.45
C ALA A 204 -17.12 -14.83 9.52
N ALA A 205 -17.71 -15.61 10.43
CA ALA A 205 -18.53 -15.09 11.52
C ALA A 205 -17.71 -14.20 12.50
N ASN A 206 -16.47 -14.58 12.80
CA ASN A 206 -15.59 -13.80 13.66
C ASN A 206 -15.15 -12.49 12.99
N VAL A 207 -14.85 -12.50 11.70
CA VAL A 207 -14.54 -11.27 10.94
C VAL A 207 -15.73 -10.33 10.99
N GLU A 208 -16.93 -10.79 10.64
CA GLU A 208 -18.16 -10.01 10.68
C GLU A 208 -18.43 -9.42 12.09
N ALA A 209 -18.36 -10.25 13.14
CA ALA A 209 -18.59 -9.80 14.52
C ALA A 209 -17.57 -8.73 14.94
N THR A 210 -16.30 -8.90 14.58
CA THR A 210 -15.23 -7.94 14.91
C THR A 210 -15.44 -6.60 14.21
N LEU A 211 -15.83 -6.60 12.93
CA LEU A 211 -16.08 -5.37 12.18
C LEU A 211 -17.30 -4.63 12.74
N ARG A 212 -18.37 -5.34 13.04
CA ARG A 212 -19.56 -4.74 13.70
C ARG A 212 -19.22 -4.14 15.06
N ASP A 213 -18.47 -4.86 15.89
CA ASP A 213 -18.04 -4.34 17.20
C ASP A 213 -17.25 -3.04 17.05
N MET A 214 -16.28 -3.02 16.13
CA MET A 214 -15.50 -1.82 15.84
C MET A 214 -16.38 -0.63 15.40
N GLU A 215 -17.37 -0.85 14.54
CA GLU A 215 -18.27 0.19 14.04
C GLU A 215 -19.25 0.71 15.10
N THR A 216 -19.47 -0.04 16.19
CA THR A 216 -20.25 0.45 17.35
C THR A 216 -19.48 1.41 18.25
N SER A 217 -18.19 1.63 17.98
CA SER A 217 -17.38 2.60 18.75
C SER A 217 -17.99 4.00 18.71
N THR A 218 -18.05 4.65 19.86
CA THR A 218 -18.56 6.03 19.94
C THR A 218 -17.72 6.98 19.11
N PRO A 219 -18.29 7.66 18.11
CA PRO A 219 -17.57 8.60 17.28
C PRO A 219 -17.00 9.78 18.09
N VAL A 220 -15.79 10.21 17.76
CA VAL A 220 -15.19 11.43 18.34
C VAL A 220 -15.93 12.68 17.89
N GLU A 221 -16.42 12.70 16.64
CA GLU A 221 -17.22 13.77 16.07
C GLU A 221 -18.64 13.27 15.80
N GLU A 222 -19.64 13.99 16.32
CA GLU A 222 -21.06 13.67 16.08
C GLU A 222 -21.35 13.63 14.56
N GLY A 223 -22.06 12.59 14.11
CA GLY A 223 -22.40 12.40 12.70
C GLY A 223 -21.28 11.81 11.81
N ARG A 224 -20.14 11.45 12.40
CA ARG A 224 -19.05 10.76 11.69
C ARG A 224 -18.83 9.35 12.25
N PRO A 225 -19.59 8.35 11.79
CA PRO A 225 -19.45 6.98 12.27
C PRO A 225 -18.05 6.42 11.98
N VAL A 226 -17.65 5.45 12.79
CA VAL A 226 -16.40 4.70 12.60
C VAL A 226 -16.64 3.64 11.51
N HIS A 227 -15.71 3.54 10.57
CA HIS A 227 -15.75 2.55 9.49
C HIS A 227 -14.45 1.76 9.43
N PHE A 228 -14.53 0.51 9.01
CA PHE A 228 -13.34 -0.29 8.73
C PHE A 228 -12.69 0.12 7.39
N PRO A 229 -11.38 -0.12 7.21
CA PRO A 229 -10.69 0.18 5.97
C PRO A 229 -11.29 -0.60 4.80
N GLY A 230 -11.78 0.09 3.78
CA GLY A 230 -12.45 -0.50 2.63
C GLY A 230 -13.98 -0.38 2.62
N ALA A 231 -14.63 -0.03 3.74
CA ALA A 231 -16.09 0.00 3.89
C ALA A 231 -16.85 0.74 2.77
N HIS A 232 -16.30 1.84 2.26
CA HIS A 232 -16.94 2.64 1.20
C HIS A 232 -16.51 2.29 -0.23
N MET A 233 -15.67 1.26 -0.41
CA MET A 233 -15.11 0.97 -1.74
C MET A 233 -16.16 0.53 -2.75
N ALA A 234 -17.12 -0.29 -2.34
CA ALA A 234 -18.17 -0.78 -3.22
C ALA A 234 -19.08 0.37 -3.67
N GLU A 235 -19.43 1.26 -2.76
CA GLU A 235 -20.24 2.45 -3.02
C GLU A 235 -19.54 3.40 -4.00
N VAL A 236 -18.27 3.75 -3.74
CA VAL A 236 -17.45 4.61 -4.61
C VAL A 236 -17.26 3.97 -5.98
N ARG A 237 -17.07 2.65 -6.04
CA ARG A 237 -16.96 1.94 -7.32
C ARG A 237 -18.26 2.00 -8.11
N SER A 238 -19.40 1.78 -7.47
CA SER A 238 -20.72 1.87 -8.10
C SER A 238 -20.97 3.27 -8.66
N ASP A 239 -20.71 4.30 -7.87
CA ASP A 239 -20.85 5.70 -8.28
C ASP A 239 -19.93 6.03 -9.46
N ASN A 240 -18.67 5.63 -9.42
CA ASN A 240 -17.73 5.84 -10.52
C ASN A 240 -18.11 5.09 -11.81
N MET A 241 -18.75 3.93 -11.70
CA MET A 241 -19.24 3.19 -12.85
C MET A 241 -20.46 3.85 -13.50
N GLU A 242 -21.30 4.49 -12.70
CA GLU A 242 -22.51 5.18 -13.17
C GLU A 242 -22.21 6.60 -13.67
N ASN A 243 -21.43 7.37 -12.89
CA ASN A 243 -21.24 8.81 -13.07
C ASN A 243 -19.86 9.18 -13.66
N GLY A 244 -18.97 8.20 -13.84
CA GLY A 244 -17.60 8.41 -14.30
C GLY A 244 -16.61 8.69 -13.17
N ILE A 245 -15.33 8.56 -13.48
CA ILE A 245 -14.24 8.78 -12.52
C ILE A 245 -13.93 10.29 -12.45
N PRO A 246 -13.95 10.90 -11.25
CA PRO A 246 -13.59 12.33 -11.11
C PRO A 246 -12.09 12.50 -11.38
N VAL A 247 -11.77 13.33 -12.39
CA VAL A 247 -10.39 13.69 -12.76
C VAL A 247 -10.21 15.19 -12.59
N GLU A 248 -9.09 15.60 -11.98
CA GLU A 248 -8.74 17.02 -11.89
C GLU A 248 -8.53 17.58 -13.31
N GLU A 249 -9.21 18.69 -13.66
CA GLU A 249 -9.16 19.28 -15.01
C GLU A 249 -7.73 19.55 -15.46
N ALA A 250 -6.89 20.12 -14.58
CA ALA A 250 -5.49 20.41 -14.89
C ALA A 250 -4.67 19.15 -15.25
N ILE A 251 -4.98 18.01 -14.64
CA ILE A 251 -4.34 16.72 -14.97
C ILE A 251 -4.90 16.20 -16.30
N TRP A 252 -6.21 16.32 -16.50
CA TRP A 252 -6.85 15.87 -17.74
C TRP A 252 -6.30 16.60 -18.97
N GLN A 253 -6.10 17.91 -18.86
CA GLN A 253 -5.49 18.70 -19.95
C GLN A 253 -4.04 18.27 -20.23
N GLN A 254 -3.27 17.89 -19.23
CA GLN A 254 -1.93 17.34 -19.45
C GLN A 254 -1.97 15.99 -20.19
N VAL A 255 -2.92 15.12 -19.85
CA VAL A 255 -3.10 13.82 -20.54
C VAL A 255 -3.48 14.03 -22.00
N LEU A 256 -4.37 15.01 -22.30
CA LEU A 256 -4.78 15.31 -23.67
C LEU A 256 -3.66 15.93 -24.53
N ALA A 257 -2.60 16.44 -23.91
CA ALA A 257 -1.45 17.05 -24.58
C ALA A 257 -0.32 16.05 -24.89
N LEU A 258 -0.42 14.81 -24.44
CA LEU A 258 0.51 13.70 -24.75
C LEU A 258 0.23 13.09 -26.11
#